data_128788994b8cc35682702924c7dcbc54
#
_entry.id   128788994b8cc35682702924c7dcbc54
#
_cell.length_a   1.000
_cell.length_b   1.000
_cell.length_c   1.000
_cell.angle_alpha   90.00
_cell.angle_beta   90.00
_cell.angle_gamma   90.00
#
_symmetry.space_group_name_H-M   'P 1'
#
loop_
_entity.id
_entity.type
_entity.pdbx_description
1 polymer ?
#
loop_
_entity_poly.entity_id
_entity_poly.type
_entity_poly.pdbx_seq_one_letter_code
_entity_poly.pdbx_strand_id
1 'polypeptide(L)'
;MEKLATFIVDKRNLFFLLYIFALVFCIFSTNWVNVENDITKYLPDSTETRRGLTVMDEQFVTYGTAKVMISNISYEHALELQEEIEAVDGVTSAELDHTEDHYHDSSALFDVTFDGTATDDISLQAMNRMKELLADYDVYYDTEVGSDSAADLAAEMQVIVVIAAVIIVIVLTLTSRSYAEVPVLIMTFGMAAILNMGTNFLCGTISFISNSVTVVLQLALAIDYAIILCHRFSDEHQTLDTREACIAALSKAIPEISASSLTTISGLGALAFMHFKIGMDLSIVLIKAIMLSLLSVFTLMPGLLVLFSKLIDKTKHKNLIPKITAIGKFDVFTRFIVPPVFLVIVVVAFYFSNNCPYCYSYTDLTTAKQSESQIAYQKIKNTFGTSNMVAVIVPAGNYQKEEKLLKTLEQHEEVKSAMGLGNIEAMDGYVLTDALNPREFSELAGVEYEIANLLYSAYAVNENQYGKIVNGIENYQVPLFDMFMFLKDQMEEDNITLDGEVQDTLDAVSYTHLRGPRDRQKSRM
;
A
#
# COMPACT_ATOMS: atom_id res chain seq x y z
N MET A 1 -22.94 4.40 39.81
CA MET A 1 -23.12 3.39 38.76
C MET A 1 -24.51 2.78 38.72
N GLU A 2 -25.12 2.47 39.86
CA GLU A 2 -26.47 1.88 39.95
C GLU A 2 -27.56 2.68 39.24
N LYS A 3 -27.65 4.02 39.47
CA LYS A 3 -28.60 4.90 38.78
C LYS A 3 -28.47 4.87 37.26
N LEU A 4 -27.21 4.79 36.75
CA LEU A 4 -26.94 4.69 35.31
C LEU A 4 -27.39 3.32 34.77
N ALA A 5 -27.04 2.25 35.47
CA ALA A 5 -27.45 0.88 35.12
C ALA A 5 -28.99 0.77 35.08
N THR A 6 -29.68 1.31 36.10
CA THR A 6 -31.15 1.36 36.16
C THR A 6 -31.74 2.11 34.95
N PHE A 7 -31.19 3.27 34.61
CA PHE A 7 -31.65 4.05 33.45
C PHE A 7 -31.50 3.24 32.14
N ILE A 8 -30.35 2.59 31.93
CA ILE A 8 -30.11 1.82 30.73
C ILE A 8 -31.08 0.64 30.62
N VAL A 9 -31.24 -0.14 31.68
CA VAL A 9 -32.08 -1.35 31.67
C VAL A 9 -33.56 -0.96 31.50
N ASP A 10 -34.04 0.11 32.16
CA ASP A 10 -35.42 0.55 32.07
C ASP A 10 -35.76 1.18 30.71
N LYS A 11 -34.80 1.85 30.09
CA LYS A 11 -34.98 2.50 28.78
C LYS A 11 -34.49 1.62 27.61
N ARG A 12 -34.32 0.30 27.80
CA ARG A 12 -33.83 -0.64 26.78
C ARG A 12 -34.56 -0.54 25.44
N ASN A 13 -35.87 -0.31 25.44
CA ASN A 13 -36.63 -0.18 24.20
C ASN A 13 -36.24 1.09 23.42
N LEU A 14 -35.88 2.17 24.10
CA LEU A 14 -35.35 3.38 23.46
C LEU A 14 -33.98 3.09 22.84
N PHE A 15 -33.10 2.37 23.55
CA PHE A 15 -31.82 1.97 23.02
C PHE A 15 -31.96 1.05 21.79
N PHE A 16 -32.85 0.07 21.81
CA PHE A 16 -33.14 -0.75 20.64
C PHE A 16 -33.56 0.09 19.42
N LEU A 17 -34.47 1.07 19.63
CA LEU A 17 -34.89 1.96 18.57
C LEU A 17 -33.69 2.77 18.00
N LEU A 18 -32.86 3.34 18.89
CA LEU A 18 -31.67 4.09 18.50
C LEU A 18 -30.69 3.22 17.71
N TYR A 19 -30.46 1.96 18.14
CA TYR A 19 -29.58 1.03 17.43
C TYR A 19 -30.14 0.62 16.06
N ILE A 20 -31.44 0.47 15.91
CA ILE A 20 -32.08 0.19 14.61
C ILE A 20 -31.86 1.37 13.67
N PHE A 21 -32.07 2.62 14.12
CA PHE A 21 -31.80 3.80 13.32
C PHE A 21 -30.32 3.91 12.95
N ALA A 22 -29.42 3.70 13.92
CA ALA A 22 -27.99 3.72 13.69
C ALA A 22 -27.55 2.61 12.72
N LEU A 23 -28.13 1.41 12.80
CA LEU A 23 -27.87 0.31 11.89
C LEU A 23 -28.21 0.70 10.44
N VAL A 24 -29.44 1.19 10.23
CA VAL A 24 -29.89 1.61 8.89
C VAL A 24 -28.97 2.70 8.35
N PHE A 25 -28.68 3.73 9.16
CA PHE A 25 -27.76 4.79 8.77
C PHE A 25 -26.36 4.25 8.41
N CYS A 26 -25.79 3.38 9.27
CA CYS A 26 -24.46 2.86 9.08
C CYS A 26 -24.32 1.94 7.85
N ILE A 27 -25.37 1.19 7.49
CA ILE A 27 -25.37 0.38 6.26
C ILE A 27 -25.23 1.28 5.02
N PHE A 28 -25.91 2.43 4.99
CA PHE A 28 -25.78 3.36 3.87
C PHE A 28 -24.46 4.13 3.90
N SER A 29 -24.02 4.58 5.07
CA SER A 29 -22.84 5.42 5.23
C SER A 29 -21.51 4.66 5.06
N THR A 30 -21.51 3.33 5.07
CA THR A 30 -20.33 2.52 4.75
C THR A 30 -19.74 2.85 3.38
N ASN A 31 -20.60 3.20 2.40
CA ASN A 31 -20.16 3.59 1.06
C ASN A 31 -19.59 5.02 0.97
N TRP A 32 -19.64 5.80 2.04
CA TRP A 32 -19.11 7.17 2.09
C TRP A 32 -17.64 7.22 2.55
N VAL A 33 -17.08 6.08 2.87
CA VAL A 33 -15.71 5.97 3.36
C VAL A 33 -14.75 6.08 2.18
N ASN A 34 -13.82 7.04 2.25
CA ASN A 34 -12.71 7.13 1.32
C ASN A 34 -11.57 6.24 1.81
N VAL A 35 -11.19 5.25 0.99
CA VAL A 35 -10.10 4.34 1.29
C VAL A 35 -8.92 4.68 0.40
N GLU A 36 -7.76 4.94 1.02
CA GLU A 36 -6.51 5.18 0.32
C GLU A 36 -5.77 3.86 0.15
N ASN A 37 -5.52 3.50 -1.10
CA ASN A 37 -4.84 2.25 -1.47
C ASN A 37 -3.32 2.41 -1.56
N ASP A 38 -2.83 3.63 -1.76
CA ASP A 38 -1.42 3.93 -1.86
C ASP A 38 -0.79 4.10 -0.46
N ILE A 39 0.00 3.09 -0.06
CA ILE A 39 0.71 3.09 1.23
C ILE A 39 1.79 4.17 1.32
N THR A 40 2.32 4.63 0.18
CA THR A 40 3.39 5.64 0.13
C THR A 40 2.91 7.01 0.63
N LYS A 41 1.61 7.30 0.54
CA LYS A 41 0.99 8.51 1.09
C LYS A 41 1.04 8.60 2.62
N TYR A 42 1.26 7.47 3.28
CA TYR A 42 1.43 7.40 4.73
C TYR A 42 2.88 7.60 5.18
N LEU A 43 3.85 7.69 4.26
CA LEU A 43 5.22 8.07 4.59
C LEU A 43 5.25 9.48 5.20
N PRO A 44 6.12 9.74 6.19
CA PRO A 44 6.32 11.08 6.72
C PRO A 44 6.78 12.05 5.63
N ASP A 45 6.22 13.27 5.61
CA ASP A 45 6.56 14.30 4.61
C ASP A 45 8.03 14.74 4.67
N SER A 46 8.69 14.45 5.80
CA SER A 46 10.11 14.75 6.00
C SER A 46 11.06 13.75 5.35
N THR A 47 10.58 12.59 4.91
CA THR A 47 11.42 11.58 4.27
C THR A 47 11.79 11.98 2.84
N GLU A 48 13.03 11.67 2.44
CA GLU A 48 13.52 11.94 1.08
C GLU A 48 12.70 11.17 0.04
N THR A 49 12.33 9.93 0.32
CA THR A 49 11.45 9.12 -0.54
C THR A 49 10.11 9.82 -0.79
N ARG A 50 9.43 10.36 0.26
CA ARG A 50 8.16 11.07 0.07
C ARG A 50 8.32 12.33 -0.76
N ARG A 51 9.41 13.08 -0.54
CA ARG A 51 9.74 14.26 -1.36
C ARG A 51 10.02 13.86 -2.81
N GLY A 52 10.79 12.79 -3.01
CA GLY A 52 11.07 12.24 -4.34
C GLY A 52 9.79 11.86 -5.08
N LEU A 53 8.91 11.08 -4.45
CA LEU A 53 7.61 10.70 -5.03
C LEU A 53 6.77 11.94 -5.39
N THR A 54 6.73 12.96 -4.52
CA THR A 54 6.00 14.21 -4.82
C THR A 54 6.59 14.92 -6.03
N VAL A 55 7.92 14.99 -6.16
CA VAL A 55 8.58 15.58 -7.33
C VAL A 55 8.31 14.76 -8.58
N MET A 56 8.31 13.43 -8.48
CA MET A 56 7.94 12.56 -9.61
C MET A 56 6.50 12.79 -10.06
N ASP A 57 5.55 12.81 -9.15
CA ASP A 57 4.13 13.04 -9.46
C ASP A 57 3.89 14.44 -10.10
N GLU A 58 4.67 15.45 -9.67
CA GLU A 58 4.50 16.83 -10.14
C GLU A 58 5.28 17.16 -11.42
N GLN A 59 6.41 16.50 -11.65
CA GLN A 59 7.39 16.91 -12.66
C GLN A 59 7.58 15.87 -13.77
N PHE A 60 7.32 14.59 -13.50
CA PHE A 60 7.50 13.50 -14.45
C PHE A 60 6.17 12.82 -14.80
N VAL A 61 6.14 12.18 -15.95
CA VAL A 61 5.08 11.23 -16.29
C VAL A 61 5.59 9.84 -15.88
N THR A 62 4.89 9.19 -14.95
CA THR A 62 5.23 7.82 -14.55
C THR A 62 4.37 6.87 -15.35
N TYR A 63 4.96 6.22 -16.34
CA TYR A 63 4.27 5.23 -17.16
C TYR A 63 4.03 3.94 -16.38
N GLY A 64 2.95 3.24 -16.71
CA GLY A 64 2.72 1.88 -16.26
C GLY A 64 3.76 0.94 -16.89
N THR A 65 4.29 0.02 -16.11
CA THR A 65 5.26 -0.98 -16.57
C THR A 65 4.82 -2.39 -16.18
N ALA A 66 5.26 -3.39 -16.95
CA ALA A 66 5.07 -4.79 -16.63
C ALA A 66 6.30 -5.60 -16.96
N LYS A 67 6.72 -6.47 -16.04
CA LYS A 67 7.67 -7.55 -16.34
C LYS A 67 6.88 -8.79 -16.72
N VAL A 68 7.05 -9.23 -17.95
CA VAL A 68 6.32 -10.37 -18.52
C VAL A 68 7.30 -11.50 -18.80
N MET A 69 7.26 -12.55 -17.99
CA MET A 69 8.09 -13.73 -18.20
C MET A 69 7.31 -14.82 -18.91
N ILE A 70 7.87 -15.34 -19.98
CA ILE A 70 7.34 -16.50 -20.72
C ILE A 70 8.32 -17.66 -20.57
N SER A 71 7.83 -18.80 -20.07
CA SER A 71 8.64 -20.00 -19.87
C SER A 71 8.56 -20.94 -21.08
N ASN A 72 9.60 -21.76 -21.27
CA ASN A 72 9.69 -22.78 -22.32
C ASN A 72 9.58 -22.22 -23.76
N ILE A 73 10.24 -21.12 -24.02
CA ILE A 73 10.27 -20.44 -25.32
C ILE A 73 11.69 -20.37 -25.86
N SER A 74 11.87 -20.46 -27.19
CA SER A 74 13.15 -20.17 -27.84
C SER A 74 13.35 -18.66 -27.98
N TYR A 75 14.61 -18.22 -28.02
CA TYR A 75 14.92 -16.80 -28.19
C TYR A 75 14.37 -16.22 -29.50
N GLU A 76 14.47 -17.00 -30.60
CA GLU A 76 13.91 -16.56 -31.88
C GLU A 76 12.40 -16.33 -31.84
N HIS A 77 11.66 -17.20 -31.16
CA HIS A 77 10.22 -17.04 -31.01
C HIS A 77 9.86 -15.93 -29.99
N ALA A 78 10.73 -15.69 -29.01
CA ALA A 78 10.56 -14.55 -28.11
C ALA A 78 10.71 -13.21 -28.83
N LEU A 79 11.60 -13.11 -29.83
CA LEU A 79 11.71 -11.92 -30.68
C LEU A 79 10.45 -11.70 -31.54
N GLU A 80 9.84 -12.76 -32.08
CA GLU A 80 8.57 -12.65 -32.80
C GLU A 80 7.46 -12.13 -31.87
N LEU A 81 7.39 -12.64 -30.65
CA LEU A 81 6.41 -12.17 -29.65
C LEU A 81 6.68 -10.76 -29.17
N GLN A 82 7.93 -10.30 -29.12
CA GLN A 82 8.27 -8.91 -28.82
C GLN A 82 7.58 -7.97 -29.82
N GLU A 83 7.71 -8.23 -31.14
CA GLU A 83 7.07 -7.44 -32.16
C GLU A 83 5.53 -7.46 -32.04
N GLU A 84 4.95 -8.61 -31.66
CA GLU A 84 3.49 -8.73 -31.43
C GLU A 84 3.03 -7.96 -30.19
N ILE A 85 3.83 -7.96 -29.09
CA ILE A 85 3.54 -7.19 -27.88
C ILE A 85 3.65 -5.68 -28.14
N GLU A 86 4.67 -5.24 -28.87
CA GLU A 86 4.84 -3.83 -29.26
C GLU A 86 3.71 -3.33 -30.18
N ALA A 87 3.14 -4.22 -31.00
CA ALA A 87 2.00 -3.91 -31.86
C ALA A 87 0.66 -3.77 -31.09
N VAL A 88 0.62 -4.07 -29.79
CA VAL A 88 -0.57 -3.89 -28.96
C VAL A 88 -0.82 -2.39 -28.72
N ASP A 89 -1.96 -1.89 -29.15
CA ASP A 89 -2.38 -0.51 -28.94
C ASP A 89 -2.39 -0.15 -27.44
N GLY A 90 -1.58 0.86 -27.05
CA GLY A 90 -1.34 1.27 -25.67
C GLY A 90 -0.06 0.70 -25.05
N VAL A 91 0.79 0.02 -25.83
CA VAL A 91 2.16 -0.36 -25.47
C VAL A 91 3.12 0.59 -26.16
N THR A 92 4.03 1.20 -25.41
CA THR A 92 5.08 2.09 -25.94
C THR A 92 6.31 1.29 -26.38
N SER A 93 6.71 0.31 -25.58
CA SER A 93 7.89 -0.53 -25.86
C SER A 93 7.80 -1.87 -25.14
N ALA A 94 8.45 -2.88 -25.70
CA ALA A 94 8.72 -4.16 -25.05
C ALA A 94 10.19 -4.52 -25.24
N GLU A 95 10.98 -4.41 -24.19
CA GLU A 95 12.42 -4.63 -24.26
C GLU A 95 12.76 -6.10 -24.02
N LEU A 96 13.51 -6.69 -24.94
CA LEU A 96 14.08 -8.02 -24.87
C LEU A 96 15.46 -7.99 -25.51
N ASP A 97 16.49 -8.45 -24.81
CA ASP A 97 17.82 -8.62 -25.37
C ASP A 97 18.38 -10.02 -25.10
N HIS A 98 19.55 -10.32 -25.63
CA HIS A 98 20.18 -11.63 -25.48
C HIS A 98 21.06 -11.74 -24.21
N THR A 99 20.84 -10.88 -23.23
CA THR A 99 21.54 -10.95 -21.95
C THR A 99 20.88 -11.97 -21.02
N GLU A 100 21.62 -12.42 -20.01
CA GLU A 100 21.06 -13.32 -18.97
C GLU A 100 19.93 -12.64 -18.15
N ASP A 101 19.78 -11.33 -18.24
CA ASP A 101 18.72 -10.56 -17.56
C ASP A 101 17.37 -10.70 -18.26
N HIS A 102 17.37 -10.91 -19.60
CA HIS A 102 16.16 -11.01 -20.41
C HIS A 102 15.92 -12.41 -20.99
N TYR A 103 16.96 -13.24 -21.15
CA TYR A 103 16.82 -14.60 -21.63
C TYR A 103 17.70 -15.59 -20.87
N HIS A 104 17.08 -16.45 -20.08
CA HIS A 104 17.75 -17.46 -19.26
C HIS A 104 16.90 -18.73 -19.14
N ASP A 105 17.53 -19.92 -19.14
CA ASP A 105 16.88 -21.24 -18.96
C ASP A 105 15.62 -21.43 -19.84
N SER A 106 15.72 -21.08 -21.13
CA SER A 106 14.58 -21.15 -22.08
C SER A 106 13.36 -20.34 -21.61
N SER A 107 13.61 -19.28 -20.89
CA SER A 107 12.61 -18.32 -20.46
C SER A 107 13.00 -16.94 -20.96
N ALA A 108 12.04 -16.18 -21.46
CA ALA A 108 12.20 -14.80 -21.88
C ALA A 108 11.50 -13.86 -20.88
N LEU A 109 12.14 -12.75 -20.55
CA LEU A 109 11.62 -11.68 -19.73
C LEU A 109 11.53 -10.41 -20.57
N PHE A 110 10.32 -9.91 -20.74
CA PHE A 110 10.04 -8.67 -21.43
C PHE A 110 9.80 -7.56 -20.40
N ASP A 111 10.50 -6.45 -20.54
CA ASP A 111 10.19 -5.20 -19.81
C ASP A 111 9.28 -4.35 -20.69
N VAL A 112 7.99 -4.32 -20.35
CA VAL A 112 6.96 -3.65 -21.14
C VAL A 112 6.62 -2.31 -20.51
N THR A 113 6.58 -1.25 -21.33
CA THR A 113 6.13 0.10 -20.94
C THR A 113 4.84 0.44 -21.68
N PHE A 114 3.87 1.03 -20.98
CA PHE A 114 2.57 1.43 -21.53
C PHE A 114 2.49 2.93 -21.80
N ASP A 115 1.58 3.37 -22.66
CA ASP A 115 1.37 4.78 -23.03
C ASP A 115 0.76 5.65 -21.93
N GLY A 116 0.22 5.04 -20.88
CA GLY A 116 -0.40 5.72 -19.75
C GLY A 116 0.19 5.29 -18.41
N THR A 117 -0.31 5.88 -17.31
CA THR A 117 0.04 5.45 -15.95
C THR A 117 -0.54 4.05 -15.65
N ALA A 118 -0.11 3.44 -14.56
CA ALA A 118 -0.59 2.10 -14.15
C ALA A 118 -2.12 2.02 -13.93
N THR A 119 -2.79 3.15 -13.72
CA THR A 119 -4.23 3.24 -13.46
C THR A 119 -5.05 3.76 -14.64
N ASP A 120 -4.41 4.18 -15.73
CA ASP A 120 -5.10 4.72 -16.89
C ASP A 120 -5.80 3.61 -17.70
N ASP A 121 -6.95 3.95 -18.27
CA ASP A 121 -7.74 3.00 -19.05
C ASP A 121 -6.97 2.45 -20.26
N ILE A 122 -6.07 3.23 -20.87
CA ILE A 122 -5.25 2.80 -21.99
C ILE A 122 -4.31 1.67 -21.58
N SER A 123 -3.61 1.82 -20.46
CA SER A 123 -2.69 0.81 -19.92
C SER A 123 -3.44 -0.45 -19.50
N LEU A 124 -4.63 -0.30 -18.87
CA LEU A 124 -5.49 -1.40 -18.46
C LEU A 124 -5.99 -2.22 -19.66
N GLN A 125 -6.38 -1.54 -20.74
CA GLN A 125 -6.85 -2.20 -21.97
C GLN A 125 -5.68 -2.89 -22.67
N ALA A 126 -4.52 -2.25 -22.80
CA ALA A 126 -3.31 -2.84 -23.36
C ALA A 126 -2.88 -4.10 -22.61
N MET A 127 -2.85 -4.04 -21.28
CA MET A 127 -2.55 -5.20 -20.43
C MET A 127 -3.52 -6.37 -20.63
N ASN A 128 -4.82 -6.08 -20.78
CA ASN A 128 -5.81 -7.13 -21.05
C ASN A 128 -5.63 -7.74 -22.43
N ARG A 129 -5.38 -6.93 -23.48
CA ARG A 129 -5.09 -7.42 -24.84
C ARG A 129 -3.82 -8.28 -24.87
N MET A 130 -2.76 -7.85 -24.16
CA MET A 130 -1.54 -8.62 -24.03
C MET A 130 -1.78 -9.96 -23.30
N LYS A 131 -2.61 -9.99 -22.26
CA LYS A 131 -3.00 -11.25 -21.60
C LYS A 131 -3.80 -12.19 -22.55
N GLU A 132 -4.64 -11.65 -23.42
CA GLU A 132 -5.35 -12.42 -24.44
C GLU A 132 -4.39 -12.94 -25.51
N LEU A 133 -3.45 -12.12 -25.98
CA LEU A 133 -2.42 -12.49 -26.94
C LEU A 133 -1.56 -13.66 -26.43
N LEU A 134 -1.18 -13.61 -25.17
CA LEU A 134 -0.26 -14.58 -24.55
C LEU A 134 -0.99 -15.73 -23.83
N ALA A 135 -2.30 -15.89 -24.01
CA ALA A 135 -3.10 -16.87 -23.28
C ALA A 135 -2.70 -18.34 -23.49
N ASP A 136 -2.07 -18.66 -24.61
CA ASP A 136 -1.63 -20.02 -24.96
C ASP A 136 -0.23 -20.36 -24.41
N TYR A 137 0.44 -19.40 -23.75
CA TYR A 137 1.79 -19.55 -23.22
C TYR A 137 1.79 -19.70 -21.69
N ASP A 138 2.90 -20.21 -21.14
CA ASP A 138 3.15 -20.25 -19.67
C ASP A 138 3.74 -18.91 -19.21
N VAL A 139 2.85 -17.95 -18.90
CA VAL A 139 3.20 -16.55 -18.67
C VAL A 139 3.05 -16.14 -17.22
N TYR A 140 3.98 -15.33 -16.75
CA TYR A 140 3.99 -14.74 -15.41
C TYR A 140 4.09 -13.21 -15.54
N TYR A 141 3.16 -12.49 -14.93
CA TYR A 141 3.07 -11.02 -14.98
C TYR A 141 3.41 -10.41 -13.63
N ASP A 142 4.48 -9.62 -13.55
CA ASP A 142 4.81 -8.78 -12.42
C ASP A 142 4.58 -7.32 -12.80
N THR A 143 3.47 -6.76 -12.36
CA THR A 143 3.02 -5.42 -12.77
C THR A 143 2.07 -4.82 -11.75
N GLU A 144 2.07 -3.48 -11.67
CA GLU A 144 1.04 -2.71 -10.98
C GLU A 144 -0.16 -2.39 -11.89
N VAL A 145 -0.01 -2.51 -13.21
CA VAL A 145 -1.09 -2.24 -14.18
C VAL A 145 -2.19 -3.28 -14.06
N GLY A 146 -3.37 -2.83 -13.65
CA GLY A 146 -4.52 -3.71 -13.41
C GLY A 146 -4.40 -4.62 -12.19
N SER A 147 -3.37 -4.43 -11.35
CA SER A 147 -3.31 -5.07 -10.05
C SER A 147 -4.05 -4.21 -9.01
N ASP A 148 -5.06 -4.78 -8.38
CA ASP A 148 -5.74 -4.13 -7.24
C ASP A 148 -5.37 -4.86 -5.95
N SER A 149 -4.17 -4.55 -5.44
CA SER A 149 -3.66 -5.10 -4.18
C SER A 149 -4.63 -4.87 -3.01
N ALA A 150 -5.46 -3.82 -3.08
CA ALA A 150 -6.48 -3.55 -2.08
C ALA A 150 -7.68 -4.48 -2.23
N ALA A 151 -8.11 -4.79 -3.46
CA ALA A 151 -9.18 -5.77 -3.72
C ALA A 151 -8.73 -7.18 -3.35
N ASP A 152 -7.50 -7.56 -3.68
CA ASP A 152 -6.91 -8.85 -3.30
C ASP A 152 -6.87 -9.01 -1.77
N LEU A 153 -6.35 -8.00 -1.06
CA LEU A 153 -6.34 -8.00 0.40
C LEU A 153 -7.76 -8.04 0.97
N ALA A 154 -8.71 -7.30 0.38
CA ALA A 154 -10.09 -7.31 0.84
C ALA A 154 -10.74 -8.70 0.67
N ALA A 155 -10.46 -9.40 -0.43
CA ALA A 155 -10.94 -10.76 -0.67
C ALA A 155 -10.34 -11.76 0.33
N GLU A 156 -9.03 -11.68 0.61
CA GLU A 156 -8.39 -12.50 1.65
C GLU A 156 -8.97 -12.20 3.05
N MET A 157 -9.19 -10.93 3.37
CA MET A 157 -9.76 -10.53 4.64
C MET A 157 -11.19 -11.04 4.85
N GLN A 158 -12.00 -11.21 3.80
CA GLN A 158 -13.31 -11.83 3.92
C GLN A 158 -13.20 -13.29 4.42
N VAL A 159 -12.25 -14.05 3.89
CA VAL A 159 -12.00 -15.43 4.34
C VAL A 159 -11.54 -15.44 5.81
N ILE A 160 -10.63 -14.53 6.17
CA ILE A 160 -10.13 -14.39 7.55
C ILE A 160 -11.27 -14.03 8.51
N VAL A 161 -12.17 -13.11 8.14
CA VAL A 161 -13.34 -12.73 8.94
C VAL A 161 -14.25 -13.94 9.20
N VAL A 162 -14.49 -14.79 8.19
CA VAL A 162 -15.31 -15.98 8.35
C VAL A 162 -14.63 -16.99 9.30
N ILE A 163 -13.34 -17.23 9.13
CA ILE A 163 -12.57 -18.12 10.03
C ILE A 163 -12.59 -17.57 11.46
N ALA A 164 -12.34 -16.27 11.62
CA ALA A 164 -12.38 -15.61 12.92
C ALA A 164 -13.77 -15.71 13.57
N ALA A 165 -14.85 -15.52 12.80
CA ALA A 165 -16.21 -15.68 13.30
C ALA A 165 -16.49 -17.11 13.79
N VAL A 166 -16.03 -18.14 13.06
CA VAL A 166 -16.16 -19.55 13.48
C VAL A 166 -15.39 -19.80 14.79
N ILE A 167 -14.14 -19.33 14.87
CA ILE A 167 -13.33 -19.46 16.09
C ILE A 167 -14.02 -18.75 17.26
N ILE A 168 -14.54 -17.55 17.04
CA ILE A 168 -15.27 -16.78 18.06
C ILE A 168 -16.49 -17.55 18.56
N VAL A 169 -17.29 -18.12 17.67
CA VAL A 169 -18.45 -18.94 18.05
C VAL A 169 -18.04 -20.14 18.90
N ILE A 170 -16.96 -20.83 18.53
CA ILE A 170 -16.41 -21.95 19.29
C ILE A 170 -15.98 -21.48 20.69
N VAL A 171 -15.17 -20.41 20.76
CA VAL A 171 -14.68 -19.87 22.05
C VAL A 171 -15.85 -19.42 22.92
N LEU A 172 -16.81 -18.67 22.36
CA LEU A 172 -17.99 -18.23 23.10
C LEU A 172 -18.83 -19.41 23.60
N THR A 173 -19.00 -20.45 22.79
CA THR A 173 -19.72 -21.67 23.20
C THR A 173 -19.02 -22.38 24.35
N LEU A 174 -17.69 -22.44 24.34
CA LEU A 174 -16.89 -23.07 25.39
C LEU A 174 -16.87 -22.27 26.70
N THR A 175 -16.88 -20.93 26.59
CA THR A 175 -16.77 -20.02 27.75
C THR A 175 -18.10 -19.63 28.34
N SER A 176 -19.19 -19.62 27.55
CA SER A 176 -20.54 -19.28 28.03
C SER A 176 -21.11 -20.33 28.98
N ARG A 177 -22.11 -19.96 29.77
CA ARG A 177 -22.84 -20.82 30.68
C ARG A 177 -24.18 -21.29 30.09
N SER A 178 -24.59 -20.72 28.98
CA SER A 178 -25.82 -21.03 28.26
C SER A 178 -25.62 -20.87 26.77
N TYR A 179 -26.14 -21.78 25.97
CA TYR A 179 -26.06 -21.68 24.51
C TYR A 179 -26.77 -20.41 23.97
N ALA A 180 -27.80 -19.89 24.67
CA ALA A 180 -28.48 -18.68 24.26
C ALA A 180 -27.69 -17.38 24.54
N GLU A 181 -26.63 -17.43 25.34
CA GLU A 181 -25.71 -16.31 25.53
C GLU A 181 -24.91 -16.02 24.25
N VAL A 182 -24.56 -17.04 23.48
CA VAL A 182 -23.75 -16.89 22.26
C VAL A 182 -24.43 -15.98 21.20
N PRO A 183 -25.70 -16.18 20.83
CA PRO A 183 -26.40 -15.23 19.94
C PRO A 183 -26.45 -13.79 20.48
N VAL A 184 -26.64 -13.59 21.78
CA VAL A 184 -26.66 -12.26 22.40
C VAL A 184 -25.30 -11.57 22.20
N LEU A 185 -24.22 -12.29 22.42
CA LEU A 185 -22.85 -11.80 22.24
C LEU A 185 -22.58 -11.46 20.77
N ILE A 186 -22.93 -12.37 19.84
CA ILE A 186 -22.74 -12.16 18.39
C ILE A 186 -23.55 -10.95 17.90
N MET A 187 -24.81 -10.78 18.32
CA MET A 187 -25.62 -9.62 17.96
C MET A 187 -25.00 -8.33 18.46
N THR A 188 -24.48 -8.33 19.70
CA THR A 188 -23.80 -7.15 20.28
C THR A 188 -22.54 -6.78 19.47
N PHE A 189 -21.72 -7.76 19.12
CA PHE A 189 -20.49 -7.54 18.33
C PHE A 189 -20.78 -7.15 16.90
N GLY A 190 -21.73 -7.82 16.25
CA GLY A 190 -22.14 -7.49 14.88
C GLY A 190 -22.64 -6.04 14.79
N MET A 191 -23.44 -5.61 15.76
CA MET A 191 -23.89 -4.23 15.85
C MET A 191 -22.71 -3.26 16.02
N ALA A 192 -21.79 -3.54 16.93
CA ALA A 192 -20.62 -2.70 17.15
C ALA A 192 -19.72 -2.61 15.89
N ALA A 193 -19.55 -3.72 15.16
CA ALA A 193 -18.79 -3.75 13.92
C ALA A 193 -19.44 -2.91 12.81
N ILE A 194 -20.76 -3.05 12.61
CA ILE A 194 -21.51 -2.25 11.63
C ILE A 194 -21.46 -0.75 11.97
N LEU A 195 -21.60 -0.39 13.25
CA LEU A 195 -21.45 0.99 13.70
C LEU A 195 -20.06 1.52 13.42
N ASN A 196 -19.02 0.72 13.63
CA ASN A 196 -17.65 1.14 13.35
C ASN A 196 -17.43 1.36 11.86
N MET A 197 -17.81 0.40 11.02
CA MET A 197 -17.68 0.52 9.57
C MET A 197 -18.47 1.73 9.04
N GLY A 198 -19.74 1.87 9.44
CA GLY A 198 -20.59 2.95 8.97
C GLY A 198 -20.22 4.35 9.49
N THR A 199 -19.34 4.45 10.50
CA THR A 199 -18.84 5.74 11.01
C THR A 199 -17.40 6.04 10.60
N ASN A 200 -16.76 5.20 9.79
CA ASN A 200 -15.38 5.42 9.31
C ASN A 200 -15.25 6.71 8.49
N PHE A 201 -16.29 7.12 7.77
CA PHE A 201 -16.29 8.38 7.01
C PHE A 201 -15.99 9.61 7.89
N LEU A 202 -16.27 9.57 9.20
CA LEU A 202 -15.94 10.64 10.14
C LEU A 202 -14.44 10.78 10.38
N CYS A 203 -13.65 9.77 10.06
CA CYS A 203 -12.20 9.79 10.17
C CYS A 203 -11.53 10.41 8.93
N GLY A 204 -12.30 10.78 7.89
CA GLY A 204 -11.80 11.24 6.60
C GLY A 204 -11.38 10.07 5.71
N THR A 205 -10.19 10.16 5.12
CA THR A 205 -9.59 9.05 4.35
C THR A 205 -8.90 8.09 5.31
N ILE A 206 -9.16 6.81 5.17
CA ILE A 206 -8.50 5.74 5.94
C ILE A 206 -7.70 4.83 5.01
N SER A 207 -6.66 4.19 5.53
CA SER A 207 -5.88 3.22 4.75
C SER A 207 -6.69 1.94 4.49
N PHE A 208 -6.41 1.30 3.34
CA PHE A 208 -6.99 -0.01 3.03
C PHE A 208 -6.63 -1.06 4.11
N ILE A 209 -5.45 -0.94 4.74
CA ILE A 209 -5.04 -1.80 5.85
C ILE A 209 -5.96 -1.60 7.06
N SER A 210 -6.20 -0.33 7.47
CA SER A 210 -7.09 -0.03 8.58
C SER A 210 -8.52 -0.48 8.29
N ASN A 211 -9.01 -0.28 7.07
CA ASN A 211 -10.34 -0.71 6.65
C ASN A 211 -10.50 -2.24 6.73
N SER A 212 -9.51 -3.00 6.28
CA SER A 212 -9.57 -4.46 6.20
C SER A 212 -9.39 -5.14 7.56
N VAL A 213 -8.41 -4.68 8.36
CA VAL A 213 -7.98 -5.37 9.59
C VAL A 213 -8.84 -4.99 10.81
N THR A 214 -9.43 -3.79 10.80
CA THR A 214 -10.11 -3.26 12.00
C THR A 214 -11.27 -4.12 12.47
N VAL A 215 -12.06 -4.71 11.57
CA VAL A 215 -13.21 -5.55 11.95
C VAL A 215 -12.75 -6.78 12.73
N VAL A 216 -11.71 -7.45 12.27
CA VAL A 216 -11.15 -8.64 12.93
C VAL A 216 -10.60 -8.29 14.30
N LEU A 217 -9.79 -7.21 14.37
CA LEU A 217 -9.22 -6.76 15.64
C LEU A 217 -10.30 -6.27 16.61
N GLN A 218 -11.32 -5.56 16.13
CA GLN A 218 -12.46 -5.14 16.96
C GLN A 218 -13.17 -6.33 17.57
N LEU A 219 -13.47 -7.36 16.78
CA LEU A 219 -14.12 -8.58 17.28
C LEU A 219 -13.25 -9.25 18.35
N ALA A 220 -11.96 -9.40 18.10
CA ALA A 220 -11.03 -10.04 19.03
C ALA A 220 -10.90 -9.27 20.36
N LEU A 221 -10.84 -7.94 20.32
CA LEU A 221 -10.65 -7.10 21.51
C LEU A 221 -11.96 -6.86 22.30
N ALA A 222 -13.12 -6.94 21.64
CA ALA A 222 -14.40 -6.66 22.28
C ALA A 222 -14.99 -7.86 23.05
N ILE A 223 -14.59 -9.08 22.72
CA ILE A 223 -15.12 -10.32 23.28
C ILE A 223 -15.03 -10.33 24.80
N ASP A 224 -13.88 -10.01 25.35
CA ASP A 224 -13.62 -10.07 26.80
C ASP A 224 -14.56 -9.17 27.60
N TYR A 225 -14.87 -7.99 27.07
CA TYR A 225 -15.77 -7.03 27.73
C TYR A 225 -17.19 -7.58 27.87
N ALA A 226 -17.70 -8.20 26.81
CA ALA A 226 -19.03 -8.74 26.80
C ALA A 226 -19.13 -10.03 27.63
N ILE A 227 -18.12 -10.90 27.64
CA ILE A 227 -18.07 -12.10 28.47
C ILE A 227 -18.11 -11.72 29.95
N ILE A 228 -17.38 -10.67 30.38
CA ILE A 228 -17.39 -10.19 31.77
C ILE A 228 -18.82 -9.81 32.18
N LEU A 229 -19.53 -9.01 31.38
CA LEU A 229 -20.91 -8.62 31.68
C LEU A 229 -21.85 -9.82 31.69
N CYS A 230 -21.70 -10.74 30.74
CA CYS A 230 -22.51 -11.95 30.64
C CYS A 230 -22.36 -12.84 31.86
N HIS A 231 -21.13 -13.09 32.29
CA HIS A 231 -20.85 -13.89 33.49
C HIS A 231 -21.38 -13.21 34.75
N ARG A 232 -21.21 -11.87 34.88
CA ARG A 232 -21.78 -11.14 36.01
C ARG A 232 -23.30 -11.24 36.02
N PHE A 233 -23.97 -11.13 34.87
CA PHE A 233 -25.41 -11.32 34.77
C PHE A 233 -25.82 -12.73 35.19
N SER A 234 -25.14 -13.76 34.69
CA SER A 234 -25.44 -15.15 35.05
C SER A 234 -25.23 -15.43 36.55
N ASP A 235 -24.25 -14.79 37.20
CA ASP A 235 -24.01 -14.93 38.62
C ASP A 235 -25.12 -14.27 39.45
N GLU A 236 -25.51 -13.00 39.14
CA GLU A 236 -26.53 -12.26 39.84
C GLU A 236 -27.93 -12.86 39.60
N HIS A 237 -28.20 -13.41 38.43
CA HIS A 237 -29.48 -14.02 38.05
C HIS A 237 -29.76 -15.36 38.76
N GLN A 238 -28.80 -15.90 39.51
CA GLN A 238 -29.07 -17.07 40.39
C GLN A 238 -29.90 -16.68 41.63
N THR A 239 -29.83 -15.41 42.04
CA THR A 239 -30.45 -14.97 43.32
C THR A 239 -31.43 -13.83 43.14
N LEU A 240 -31.36 -13.05 42.04
CA LEU A 240 -32.16 -11.90 41.75
C LEU A 240 -33.07 -12.12 40.53
N ASP A 241 -34.18 -11.38 40.47
CA ASP A 241 -35.01 -11.33 39.27
C ASP A 241 -34.21 -10.78 38.05
N THR A 242 -34.63 -11.14 36.86
CA THR A 242 -33.93 -10.80 35.60
C THR A 242 -33.56 -9.32 35.48
N ARG A 243 -34.48 -8.42 35.84
CA ARG A 243 -34.25 -6.96 35.78
C ARG A 243 -33.22 -6.51 36.82
N GLU A 244 -33.38 -6.94 38.06
CA GLU A 244 -32.49 -6.59 39.16
C GLU A 244 -31.10 -7.19 38.99
N ALA A 245 -31.03 -8.43 38.52
CA ALA A 245 -29.78 -9.10 38.16
C ALA A 245 -29.00 -8.34 37.06
N CYS A 246 -29.72 -7.85 36.06
CA CYS A 246 -29.11 -7.07 34.97
C CYS A 246 -28.57 -5.72 35.47
N ILE A 247 -29.31 -5.02 36.35
CA ILE A 247 -28.87 -3.75 36.96
C ILE A 247 -27.62 -4.00 37.84
N ALA A 248 -27.67 -4.99 38.70
CA ALA A 248 -26.55 -5.33 39.58
C ALA A 248 -25.29 -5.73 38.78
N ALA A 249 -25.45 -6.58 37.77
CA ALA A 249 -24.36 -7.00 36.89
C ALA A 249 -23.74 -5.81 36.15
N LEU A 250 -24.55 -4.97 35.52
CA LEU A 250 -24.08 -3.79 34.79
C LEU A 250 -23.35 -2.81 35.70
N SER A 251 -23.91 -2.54 36.89
CA SER A 251 -23.33 -1.64 37.88
C SER A 251 -21.92 -2.06 38.33
N LYS A 252 -21.71 -3.37 38.47
CA LYS A 252 -20.40 -3.96 38.84
C LYS A 252 -19.46 -4.07 37.65
N ALA A 253 -19.97 -4.38 36.46
CA ALA A 253 -19.17 -4.62 35.26
C ALA A 253 -18.62 -3.31 34.66
N ILE A 254 -19.35 -2.19 34.69
CA ILE A 254 -18.90 -0.92 34.10
C ILE A 254 -17.52 -0.49 34.60
N PRO A 255 -17.21 -0.41 35.91
CA PRO A 255 -15.88 0.00 36.37
C PRO A 255 -14.78 -0.98 35.93
N GLU A 256 -15.07 -2.29 36.00
CA GLU A 256 -14.14 -3.36 35.70
C GLU A 256 -13.76 -3.37 34.21
N ILE A 257 -14.78 -3.30 33.34
CA ILE A 257 -14.60 -3.25 31.88
C ILE A 257 -13.93 -1.93 31.48
N SER A 258 -14.36 -0.79 32.07
CA SER A 258 -13.76 0.51 31.74
C SER A 258 -12.29 0.59 32.11
N ALA A 259 -11.85 0.00 33.22
CA ALA A 259 -10.46 -0.04 33.60
C ALA A 259 -9.61 -0.87 32.63
N SER A 260 -10.13 -2.04 32.22
CA SER A 260 -9.45 -2.90 31.24
C SER A 260 -9.39 -2.23 29.86
N SER A 261 -10.49 -1.66 29.38
CA SER A 261 -10.54 -1.00 28.08
C SER A 261 -9.66 0.24 28.00
N LEU A 262 -9.50 0.99 29.10
CA LEU A 262 -8.60 2.15 29.15
C LEU A 262 -7.16 1.74 28.89
N THR A 263 -6.73 0.59 29.44
CA THR A 263 -5.38 0.04 29.18
C THR A 263 -5.20 -0.28 27.69
N THR A 264 -6.19 -0.92 27.06
CA THR A 264 -6.16 -1.24 25.63
C THR A 264 -6.15 0.03 24.77
N ILE A 265 -7.02 1.01 25.10
CA ILE A 265 -7.06 2.30 24.39
C ILE A 265 -5.73 3.04 24.54
N SER A 266 -5.11 3.01 25.72
CA SER A 266 -3.80 3.64 25.93
C SER A 266 -2.69 2.96 25.10
N GLY A 267 -2.72 1.63 25.00
CA GLY A 267 -1.79 0.89 24.14
C GLY A 267 -1.96 1.21 22.66
N LEU A 268 -3.20 1.26 22.18
CA LEU A 268 -3.50 1.68 20.81
C LEU A 268 -3.18 3.15 20.56
N GLY A 269 -3.37 4.01 21.57
CA GLY A 269 -2.98 5.43 21.52
C GLY A 269 -1.47 5.62 21.33
N ALA A 270 -0.65 4.67 21.78
CA ALA A 270 0.78 4.71 21.54
C ALA A 270 1.14 4.59 20.05
N LEU A 271 0.31 3.93 19.21
CA LEU A 271 0.50 3.86 17.77
C LEU A 271 0.42 5.24 17.10
N ALA A 272 -0.31 6.18 17.68
CA ALA A 272 -0.41 7.54 17.15
C ALA A 272 0.92 8.32 17.20
N PHE A 273 1.89 7.87 18.00
CA PHE A 273 3.21 8.46 18.07
C PHE A 273 4.21 7.85 17.07
N MET A 274 3.79 6.91 16.24
CA MET A 274 4.63 6.38 15.17
C MET A 274 4.88 7.47 14.13
N HIS A 275 6.11 7.54 13.61
CA HIS A 275 6.47 8.44 12.52
C HIS A 275 5.74 8.06 11.22
N PHE A 276 5.50 6.79 10.99
CA PHE A 276 4.73 6.29 9.87
C PHE A 276 3.23 6.56 10.11
N LYS A 277 2.61 7.38 9.26
CA LYS A 277 1.23 7.89 9.45
C LYS A 277 0.16 6.79 9.55
N ILE A 278 0.45 5.58 9.06
CA ILE A 278 -0.44 4.40 9.20
C ILE A 278 -0.72 4.08 10.68
N GLY A 279 0.27 4.29 11.57
CA GLY A 279 0.07 4.08 13.00
C GLY A 279 -1.01 4.99 13.58
N MET A 280 -1.01 6.26 13.17
CA MET A 280 -2.03 7.23 13.56
C MET A 280 -3.41 6.83 13.03
N ASP A 281 -3.50 6.45 11.74
CA ASP A 281 -4.74 6.02 11.10
C ASP A 281 -5.33 4.80 11.81
N LEU A 282 -4.54 3.75 11.99
CA LEU A 282 -4.94 2.52 12.68
C LEU A 282 -5.36 2.79 14.14
N SER A 283 -4.63 3.67 14.83
CA SER A 283 -4.94 4.09 16.21
C SER A 283 -6.34 4.70 16.31
N ILE A 284 -6.66 5.67 15.45
CA ILE A 284 -7.95 6.38 15.48
C ILE A 284 -9.10 5.41 15.20
N VAL A 285 -8.97 4.59 14.16
CA VAL A 285 -10.04 3.66 13.75
C VAL A 285 -10.26 2.58 14.81
N LEU A 286 -9.19 2.03 15.40
CA LEU A 286 -9.30 1.00 16.45
C LEU A 286 -9.80 1.55 17.79
N ILE A 287 -9.34 2.73 18.22
CA ILE A 287 -9.87 3.36 19.45
C ILE A 287 -11.37 3.63 19.30
N LYS A 288 -11.80 4.17 18.15
CA LYS A 288 -13.23 4.36 17.84
C LYS A 288 -13.97 3.02 17.87
N ALA A 289 -13.42 1.96 17.30
CA ALA A 289 -13.99 0.62 17.29
C ALA A 289 -14.21 0.08 18.71
N ILE A 290 -13.23 0.24 19.60
CA ILE A 290 -13.36 -0.17 21.01
C ILE A 290 -14.41 0.67 21.73
N MET A 291 -14.43 1.98 21.54
CA MET A 291 -15.42 2.85 22.15
C MET A 291 -16.85 2.48 21.74
N LEU A 292 -17.08 2.19 20.46
CA LEU A 292 -18.38 1.72 19.96
C LEU A 292 -18.74 0.32 20.49
N SER A 293 -17.75 -0.55 20.65
CA SER A 293 -17.95 -1.86 21.27
C SER A 293 -18.36 -1.74 22.73
N LEU A 294 -17.69 -0.89 23.50
CA LEU A 294 -18.06 -0.59 24.91
C LEU A 294 -19.45 0.00 25.00
N LEU A 295 -19.78 0.95 24.13
CA LEU A 295 -21.11 1.53 24.07
C LEU A 295 -22.16 0.45 23.81
N SER A 296 -21.92 -0.46 22.88
CA SER A 296 -22.84 -1.56 22.57
C SER A 296 -22.95 -2.56 23.73
N VAL A 297 -21.85 -2.89 24.40
CA VAL A 297 -21.84 -3.77 25.57
C VAL A 297 -22.60 -3.15 26.75
N PHE A 298 -22.46 -1.84 26.98
CA PHE A 298 -23.14 -1.20 28.11
C PHE A 298 -24.61 -0.86 27.84
N THR A 299 -25.01 -0.58 26.60
CA THR A 299 -26.34 -0.07 26.31
C THR A 299 -27.25 -1.03 25.54
N LEU A 300 -26.71 -1.82 24.60
CA LEU A 300 -27.47 -2.79 23.82
C LEU A 300 -27.57 -4.14 24.53
N MET A 301 -26.43 -4.67 24.97
CA MET A 301 -26.34 -6.01 25.53
C MET A 301 -27.24 -6.23 26.77
N PRO A 302 -27.39 -5.30 27.75
CA PRO A 302 -28.31 -5.47 28.88
C PRO A 302 -29.74 -5.70 28.42
N GLY A 303 -30.20 -4.94 27.41
CA GLY A 303 -31.50 -5.14 26.80
C GLY A 303 -31.68 -6.52 26.18
N LEU A 304 -30.66 -7.01 25.45
CA LEU A 304 -30.67 -8.34 24.84
C LEU A 304 -30.66 -9.45 25.91
N LEU A 305 -29.87 -9.31 26.98
CA LEU A 305 -29.85 -10.28 28.08
C LEU A 305 -31.23 -10.40 28.75
N VAL A 306 -31.92 -9.27 28.97
CA VAL A 306 -33.28 -9.29 29.51
C VAL A 306 -34.27 -9.90 28.52
N LEU A 307 -34.17 -9.58 27.24
CA LEU A 307 -35.03 -10.13 26.16
C LEU A 307 -34.89 -11.65 26.03
N PHE A 308 -33.67 -12.15 26.06
CA PHE A 308 -33.36 -13.57 25.88
C PHE A 308 -33.26 -14.34 27.20
N SER A 309 -33.54 -13.75 28.36
CA SER A 309 -33.40 -14.35 29.70
C SER A 309 -34.05 -15.73 29.80
N LYS A 310 -35.30 -15.88 29.30
CA LYS A 310 -36.03 -17.18 29.33
C LYS A 310 -35.34 -18.26 28.49
N LEU A 311 -34.70 -17.87 27.38
CA LEU A 311 -33.95 -18.83 26.56
C LEU A 311 -32.61 -19.15 27.23
N ILE A 312 -31.97 -18.18 27.86
CA ILE A 312 -30.73 -18.36 28.63
C ILE A 312 -30.98 -19.40 29.74
N ASP A 313 -32.09 -19.27 30.50
CA ASP A 313 -32.44 -20.20 31.55
C ASP A 313 -32.72 -21.62 31.03
N LYS A 314 -33.40 -21.74 29.89
CA LYS A 314 -33.75 -23.02 29.27
C LYS A 314 -32.54 -23.74 28.68
N THR A 315 -31.52 -23.00 28.22
CA THR A 315 -30.36 -23.58 27.53
C THR A 315 -29.09 -23.64 28.38
N LYS A 316 -29.23 -23.50 29.70
CA LYS A 316 -28.11 -23.66 30.65
C LYS A 316 -27.45 -25.00 30.51
N HIS A 317 -26.13 -25.02 30.49
CA HIS A 317 -25.30 -26.26 30.45
C HIS A 317 -24.22 -26.21 31.52
N LYS A 318 -23.61 -27.36 31.78
CA LYS A 318 -22.46 -27.45 32.69
C LYS A 318 -21.27 -26.70 32.09
N ASN A 319 -20.48 -26.02 32.93
CA ASN A 319 -19.25 -25.40 32.48
C ASN A 319 -18.40 -26.42 31.73
N LEU A 320 -18.10 -26.13 30.46
CA LEU A 320 -17.27 -26.97 29.61
C LEU A 320 -15.80 -26.86 30.00
N ILE A 321 -15.40 -25.71 30.56
CA ILE A 321 -14.04 -25.49 31.08
C ILE A 321 -14.02 -25.92 32.55
N PRO A 322 -13.30 -26.98 32.91
CA PRO A 322 -13.20 -27.43 34.30
C PRO A 322 -12.42 -26.43 35.16
N LYS A 323 -12.76 -26.35 36.46
CA LYS A 323 -11.96 -25.56 37.41
C LYS A 323 -10.61 -26.25 37.64
N ILE A 324 -9.55 -25.76 37.05
CA ILE A 324 -8.19 -26.29 37.16
C ILE A 324 -7.51 -25.70 38.39
N THR A 325 -7.83 -26.21 39.56
CA THR A 325 -7.22 -25.75 40.83
C THR A 325 -5.72 -26.05 40.90
N ALA A 326 -5.23 -27.00 40.11
CA ALA A 326 -3.81 -27.34 40.05
C ALA A 326 -2.95 -26.17 39.54
N ILE A 327 -3.43 -25.39 38.54
CA ILE A 327 -2.71 -24.23 38.01
C ILE A 327 -2.53 -23.18 39.12
N GLY A 328 -3.61 -22.84 39.86
CA GLY A 328 -3.51 -21.86 40.94
C GLY A 328 -2.55 -22.29 42.06
N LYS A 329 -2.47 -23.60 42.38
CA LYS A 329 -1.48 -24.11 43.32
C LYS A 329 -0.06 -24.00 42.77
N PHE A 330 0.13 -24.26 41.49
CA PHE A 330 1.41 -24.15 40.81
C PHE A 330 1.87 -22.70 40.78
N ASP A 331 1.00 -21.75 40.47
CA ASP A 331 1.30 -20.31 40.44
C ASP A 331 1.75 -19.81 41.82
N VAL A 332 1.05 -20.19 42.88
CA VAL A 332 1.43 -19.86 44.25
C VAL A 332 2.79 -20.45 44.62
N PHE A 333 3.08 -21.69 44.24
CA PHE A 333 4.34 -22.35 44.47
C PHE A 333 5.50 -21.71 43.71
N THR A 334 5.28 -21.31 42.47
CA THR A 334 6.33 -20.76 41.58
C THR A 334 6.43 -19.25 41.60
N ARG A 335 5.64 -18.55 42.44
CA ARG A 335 5.52 -17.08 42.47
C ARG A 335 6.84 -16.30 42.60
N PHE A 336 7.89 -16.90 43.18
CA PHE A 336 9.20 -16.28 43.32
C PHE A 336 10.18 -16.73 42.22
N ILE A 337 9.90 -17.78 41.49
CA ILE A 337 10.73 -18.34 40.43
C ILE A 337 10.32 -17.79 39.05
N VAL A 338 9.02 -17.76 38.80
CA VAL A 338 8.49 -17.32 37.49
C VAL A 338 8.88 -15.88 37.12
N PRO A 339 8.76 -14.85 38.00
CA PRO A 339 9.11 -13.49 37.63
C PRO A 339 10.57 -13.30 37.18
N PRO A 340 11.59 -13.79 37.92
CA PRO A 340 12.98 -13.66 37.47
C PRO A 340 13.27 -14.46 36.20
N VAL A 341 12.69 -15.67 36.04
CA VAL A 341 12.82 -16.44 34.80
C VAL A 341 12.19 -15.69 33.62
N PHE A 342 11.02 -15.11 33.82
CA PHE A 342 10.36 -14.29 32.80
C PHE A 342 11.19 -13.06 32.43
N LEU A 343 11.80 -12.40 33.41
CA LEU A 343 12.71 -11.27 33.15
C LEU A 343 13.89 -11.71 32.25
N VAL A 344 14.51 -12.86 32.54
CA VAL A 344 15.59 -13.39 31.70
C VAL A 344 15.10 -13.68 30.29
N ILE A 345 13.91 -14.28 30.13
CA ILE A 345 13.29 -14.55 28.82
C ILE A 345 13.08 -13.22 28.07
N VAL A 346 12.57 -12.18 28.73
CA VAL A 346 12.36 -10.85 28.11
C VAL A 346 13.67 -10.25 27.62
N VAL A 347 14.73 -10.32 28.42
CA VAL A 347 16.06 -9.80 28.03
C VAL A 347 16.62 -10.57 26.83
N VAL A 348 16.50 -11.90 26.83
CA VAL A 348 16.93 -12.75 25.71
C VAL A 348 16.10 -12.47 24.47
N ALA A 349 14.78 -12.36 24.61
CA ALA A 349 13.88 -12.02 23.50
C ALA A 349 14.19 -10.65 22.91
N PHE A 350 14.50 -9.65 23.76
CA PHE A 350 14.91 -8.32 23.31
C PHE A 350 16.20 -8.36 22.48
N TYR A 351 17.19 -9.16 22.91
CA TYR A 351 18.42 -9.35 22.14
C TYR A 351 18.15 -9.95 20.76
N PHE A 352 17.35 -11.03 20.70
CA PHE A 352 17.00 -11.65 19.42
C PHE A 352 16.11 -10.77 18.55
N SER A 353 15.23 -9.97 19.14
CA SER A 353 14.39 -9.02 18.40
C SER A 353 15.21 -7.97 17.64
N ASN A 354 16.32 -7.49 18.25
CA ASN A 354 17.21 -6.53 17.59
C ASN A 354 18.03 -7.14 16.45
N ASN A 355 18.15 -8.47 16.40
CA ASN A 355 18.86 -9.20 15.35
C ASN A 355 17.90 -9.85 14.34
N CYS A 356 16.61 -9.52 14.40
CA CYS A 356 15.64 -10.02 13.44
C CYS A 356 15.90 -9.37 12.07
N PRO A 357 16.02 -10.13 10.98
CA PRO A 357 16.14 -9.57 9.63
C PRO A 357 14.85 -8.83 9.28
N TYR A 358 15.01 -7.65 8.71
CA TYR A 358 13.89 -6.88 8.20
C TYR A 358 13.49 -7.39 6.81
N CYS A 359 12.20 -7.45 6.55
CA CYS A 359 11.66 -7.64 5.21
C CYS A 359 11.46 -6.26 4.58
N TYR A 360 12.15 -6.00 3.47
CA TYR A 360 12.14 -4.68 2.81
C TYR A 360 11.11 -4.60 1.68
N SER A 361 10.64 -5.74 1.18
CA SER A 361 9.63 -5.79 0.13
C SER A 361 8.34 -6.41 0.63
N TYR A 362 7.22 -5.79 0.27
CA TYR A 362 5.89 -6.34 0.52
C TYR A 362 5.69 -7.68 -0.21
N THR A 363 6.28 -7.81 -1.39
CA THR A 363 6.23 -9.03 -2.22
C THR A 363 7.04 -10.20 -1.64
N ASP A 364 8.00 -9.92 -0.76
CA ASP A 364 8.76 -10.97 -0.05
C ASP A 364 7.99 -11.60 1.13
N LEU A 365 6.85 -11.00 1.51
CA LEU A 365 6.00 -11.59 2.56
C LEU A 365 5.30 -12.84 2.03
N THR A 366 5.71 -13.99 2.54
CA THR A 366 5.05 -15.26 2.21
C THR A 366 3.71 -15.35 2.92
N THR A 367 2.63 -15.42 2.15
CA THR A 367 1.28 -15.70 2.65
C THR A 367 0.95 -17.19 2.55
N ALA A 368 -0.03 -17.65 3.34
CA ALA A 368 -0.46 -19.05 3.30
C ALA A 368 -1.05 -19.46 1.94
N LYS A 369 -1.62 -18.49 1.20
CA LYS A 369 -2.07 -18.62 -0.18
C LYS A 369 -1.41 -17.49 -0.97
N GLN A 370 -0.54 -17.84 -1.90
CA GLN A 370 0.11 -16.85 -2.77
C GLN A 370 -0.89 -16.36 -3.81
N SER A 371 -0.90 -15.04 -4.06
CA SER A 371 -1.61 -14.44 -5.21
C SER A 371 -0.86 -14.74 -6.51
N GLU A 372 -1.53 -14.57 -7.64
CA GLU A 372 -0.90 -14.75 -8.96
C GLU A 372 0.33 -13.84 -9.13
N SER A 373 0.23 -12.59 -8.67
CA SER A 373 1.36 -11.64 -8.70
C SER A 373 2.54 -12.08 -7.82
N GLN A 374 2.27 -12.64 -6.63
CA GLN A 374 3.33 -13.19 -5.78
C GLN A 374 4.01 -14.42 -6.41
N ILE A 375 3.24 -15.29 -7.07
CA ILE A 375 3.77 -16.45 -7.79
C ILE A 375 4.64 -15.97 -8.96
N ALA A 376 4.15 -14.99 -9.74
CA ALA A 376 4.88 -14.41 -10.86
C ALA A 376 6.19 -13.76 -10.40
N TYR A 377 6.14 -12.89 -9.40
CA TYR A 377 7.34 -12.29 -8.80
C TYR A 377 8.36 -13.32 -8.33
N GLN A 378 7.92 -14.35 -7.59
CA GLN A 378 8.83 -15.41 -7.12
C GLN A 378 9.43 -16.21 -8.27
N LYS A 379 8.67 -16.46 -9.32
CA LYS A 379 9.12 -17.19 -10.49
C LYS A 379 10.15 -16.38 -11.27
N ILE A 380 9.87 -15.09 -11.54
CA ILE A 380 10.81 -14.16 -12.19
C ILE A 380 12.09 -14.03 -11.35
N LYS A 381 11.96 -13.80 -10.04
CA LYS A 381 13.09 -13.70 -9.11
C LYS A 381 13.98 -14.94 -9.11
N ASN A 382 13.39 -16.14 -9.17
CA ASN A 382 14.14 -17.38 -9.14
C ASN A 382 14.86 -17.66 -10.47
N THR A 383 14.35 -17.15 -11.59
CA THR A 383 14.91 -17.37 -12.93
C THR A 383 15.93 -16.30 -13.29
N PHE A 384 15.60 -15.02 -13.10
CA PHE A 384 16.41 -13.87 -13.53
C PHE A 384 17.12 -13.14 -12.37
N GLY A 385 16.86 -13.54 -11.13
CA GLY A 385 17.38 -12.85 -9.95
C GLY A 385 16.53 -11.66 -9.53
N THR A 386 17.05 -10.90 -8.56
CA THR A 386 16.40 -9.66 -8.10
C THR A 386 17.02 -8.46 -8.79
N SER A 387 16.20 -7.67 -9.47
CA SER A 387 16.57 -6.34 -9.94
C SER A 387 15.74 -5.31 -9.21
N ASN A 388 16.36 -4.48 -8.37
CA ASN A 388 15.71 -3.35 -7.70
C ASN A 388 16.14 -2.07 -8.39
N MET A 389 15.20 -1.36 -8.99
CA MET A 389 15.43 -0.05 -9.57
C MET A 389 15.23 1.06 -8.54
N VAL A 390 16.19 1.97 -8.45
CA VAL A 390 16.14 3.15 -7.58
C VAL A 390 16.27 4.40 -8.45
N ALA A 391 15.25 5.23 -8.47
CA ALA A 391 15.30 6.52 -9.13
C ALA A 391 15.94 7.57 -8.20
N VAL A 392 17.02 8.19 -8.64
CA VAL A 392 17.71 9.26 -7.92
C VAL A 392 17.39 10.60 -8.60
N ILE A 393 16.61 11.44 -7.93
CA ILE A 393 16.22 12.74 -8.47
C ILE A 393 17.29 13.78 -8.13
N VAL A 394 17.81 14.44 -9.15
CA VAL A 394 18.85 15.47 -9.02
C VAL A 394 18.38 16.79 -9.68
N PRO A 395 18.89 17.97 -9.23
CA PRO A 395 18.60 19.24 -9.91
C PRO A 395 19.13 19.25 -11.34
N ALA A 396 18.27 19.63 -12.28
CA ALA A 396 18.64 19.73 -13.70
C ALA A 396 19.73 20.78 -13.97
N GLY A 397 20.44 20.64 -15.10
CA GLY A 397 21.34 21.64 -15.66
C GLY A 397 22.80 21.57 -15.21
N ASN A 398 23.22 20.51 -14.53
CA ASN A 398 24.63 20.30 -14.19
C ASN A 398 25.09 18.87 -14.54
N TYR A 399 25.25 18.62 -15.82
CA TYR A 399 25.62 17.32 -16.38
C TYR A 399 26.95 16.76 -15.85
N GLN A 400 27.94 17.61 -15.56
CA GLN A 400 29.22 17.17 -14.98
C GLN A 400 29.06 16.61 -13.57
N LYS A 401 28.11 17.16 -12.77
CA LYS A 401 27.83 16.59 -11.44
C LYS A 401 27.05 15.29 -11.54
N GLU A 402 26.14 15.20 -12.50
CA GLU A 402 25.40 14.00 -12.79
C GLU A 402 26.32 12.87 -13.21
N GLU A 403 27.19 13.08 -14.20
CA GLU A 403 28.19 12.12 -14.63
C GLU A 403 29.09 11.64 -13.46
N LYS A 404 29.53 12.58 -12.62
CA LYS A 404 30.31 12.24 -11.43
C LYS A 404 29.51 11.40 -10.43
N LEU A 405 28.22 11.70 -10.26
CA LEU A 405 27.34 10.93 -9.38
C LEU A 405 27.17 9.51 -9.90
N LEU A 406 26.88 9.34 -11.21
CA LEU A 406 26.74 8.05 -11.86
C LEU A 406 28.00 7.18 -11.66
N LYS A 407 29.17 7.74 -11.96
CA LYS A 407 30.46 7.07 -11.72
C LYS A 407 30.71 6.72 -10.26
N THR A 408 30.17 7.50 -9.32
CA THR A 408 30.29 7.21 -7.89
C THR A 408 29.35 6.08 -7.49
N LEU A 409 28.13 6.06 -8.01
CA LEU A 409 27.16 4.99 -7.75
C LEU A 409 27.66 3.65 -8.28
N GLU A 410 28.21 3.62 -9.48
CA GLU A 410 28.78 2.39 -10.11
C GLU A 410 30.01 1.83 -9.37
N GLN A 411 30.65 2.60 -8.49
CA GLN A 411 31.76 2.11 -7.66
C GLN A 411 31.30 1.25 -6.49
N HIS A 412 30.01 1.23 -6.19
CA HIS A 412 29.44 0.39 -5.12
C HIS A 412 29.16 -1.01 -5.66
N GLU A 413 29.64 -2.03 -4.97
CA GLU A 413 29.48 -3.44 -5.38
C GLU A 413 28.00 -3.88 -5.48
N GLU A 414 27.11 -3.20 -4.78
CA GLU A 414 25.67 -3.48 -4.77
C GLU A 414 24.93 -2.85 -5.96
N VAL A 415 25.58 -1.94 -6.70
CA VAL A 415 25.00 -1.26 -7.87
C VAL A 415 25.43 -1.99 -9.14
N LYS A 416 24.47 -2.59 -9.83
CA LYS A 416 24.71 -3.32 -11.07
C LYS A 416 25.02 -2.36 -12.23
N SER A 417 24.23 -1.30 -12.36
CA SER A 417 24.38 -0.23 -13.34
C SER A 417 23.73 1.05 -12.84
N ALA A 418 24.24 2.18 -13.29
CA ALA A 418 23.61 3.48 -13.07
C ALA A 418 23.43 4.17 -14.43
N MET A 419 22.22 4.61 -14.75
CA MET A 419 21.89 5.25 -16.03
C MET A 419 21.37 6.65 -15.79
N GLY A 420 21.82 7.58 -16.62
CA GLY A 420 21.36 8.96 -16.64
C GLY A 420 21.95 9.68 -17.86
N LEU A 421 21.51 10.93 -18.12
CA LEU A 421 21.98 11.68 -19.29
C LEU A 421 23.50 11.73 -19.43
N GLY A 422 24.20 11.76 -18.29
CA GLY A 422 25.65 11.90 -18.27
C GLY A 422 26.43 10.67 -18.77
N ASN A 423 25.77 9.53 -19.05
CA ASN A 423 26.41 8.33 -19.56
C ASN A 423 25.63 7.61 -20.68
N ILE A 424 24.55 8.23 -21.19
CA ILE A 424 23.84 7.69 -22.36
C ILE A 424 24.63 8.07 -23.61
N GLU A 425 25.08 7.05 -24.35
CA GLU A 425 25.75 7.22 -25.63
C GLU A 425 24.72 7.66 -26.69
N ALA A 426 25.05 8.75 -27.43
CA ALA A 426 24.19 9.28 -28.46
C ALA A 426 24.56 8.69 -29.84
N MET A 427 25.68 9.14 -30.41
CA MET A 427 26.19 8.72 -31.74
C MET A 427 27.69 8.81 -31.74
N ASP A 428 28.35 7.94 -32.47
CA ASP A 428 29.80 7.96 -32.75
C ASP A 428 30.70 8.14 -31.51
N GLY A 429 30.29 7.58 -30.35
CA GLY A 429 31.03 7.65 -29.09
C GLY A 429 30.83 8.94 -28.29
N TYR A 430 29.96 9.84 -28.73
CA TYR A 430 29.55 11.00 -27.96
C TYR A 430 28.44 10.63 -26.99
N VAL A 431 28.46 11.26 -25.80
CA VAL A 431 27.41 11.16 -24.80
C VAL A 431 26.43 12.34 -24.98
N LEU A 432 25.15 12.15 -24.66
CA LEU A 432 24.11 13.18 -24.79
C LEU A 432 24.47 14.51 -24.10
N THR A 433 25.30 14.48 -23.10
CA THR A 433 25.73 15.68 -22.35
C THR A 433 27.02 16.32 -22.88
N ASP A 434 27.67 15.73 -23.90
CA ASP A 434 28.85 16.31 -24.50
C ASP A 434 28.52 17.63 -25.17
N ALA A 435 29.33 18.66 -24.87
CA ALA A 435 29.15 19.98 -25.41
C ALA A 435 29.93 20.13 -26.73
N LEU A 436 29.19 20.20 -27.84
CA LEU A 436 29.76 20.29 -29.19
C LEU A 436 29.74 21.73 -29.68
N ASN A 437 30.74 22.06 -30.51
CA ASN A 437 30.72 23.31 -31.29
C ASN A 437 29.96 23.10 -32.62
N PRO A 438 29.64 24.18 -33.39
CA PRO A 438 28.87 24.03 -34.63
C PRO A 438 29.50 23.09 -35.67
N ARG A 439 30.84 22.99 -35.71
CA ARG A 439 31.52 22.11 -36.64
C ARG A 439 31.39 20.64 -36.24
N GLU A 440 31.64 20.35 -34.98
CA GLU A 440 31.49 18.98 -34.42
C GLU A 440 30.05 18.51 -34.58
N PHE A 441 29.06 19.39 -34.30
CA PHE A 441 27.65 19.08 -34.49
C PHE A 441 27.30 18.85 -35.97
N SER A 442 27.84 19.69 -36.89
CA SER A 442 27.64 19.54 -38.34
C SER A 442 28.15 18.15 -38.84
N GLU A 443 29.32 17.75 -38.37
CA GLU A 443 29.93 16.47 -38.74
C GLU A 443 29.11 15.28 -38.17
N LEU A 444 28.67 15.39 -36.92
CA LEU A 444 27.89 14.35 -36.24
C LEU A 444 26.48 14.20 -36.84
N ALA A 445 25.76 15.30 -37.02
CA ALA A 445 24.37 15.31 -37.50
C ALA A 445 24.27 15.24 -39.06
N GLY A 446 25.39 15.25 -39.78
CA GLY A 446 25.37 15.23 -41.24
C GLY A 446 24.73 16.46 -41.91
N VAL A 447 24.68 17.60 -41.22
CA VAL A 447 24.10 18.86 -41.73
C VAL A 447 25.20 19.80 -42.23
N GLU A 448 24.85 20.72 -43.13
CA GLU A 448 25.80 21.71 -43.60
C GLU A 448 26.24 22.64 -42.45
N TYR A 449 27.52 23.03 -42.43
CA TYR A 449 28.10 23.89 -41.38
C TYR A 449 27.38 25.22 -41.20
N GLU A 450 26.90 25.82 -42.29
CA GLU A 450 26.10 27.07 -42.28
C GLU A 450 24.77 26.87 -41.54
N ILE A 451 24.13 25.71 -41.69
CA ILE A 451 22.90 25.34 -40.99
C ILE A 451 23.19 25.16 -39.50
N ALA A 452 24.27 24.45 -39.14
CA ALA A 452 24.69 24.31 -37.77
C ALA A 452 24.97 25.67 -37.09
N ASN A 453 25.64 26.57 -37.77
CA ASN A 453 25.88 27.94 -37.27
C ASN A 453 24.57 28.71 -37.02
N LEU A 454 23.58 28.55 -37.92
CA LEU A 454 22.28 29.21 -37.77
C LEU A 454 21.54 28.66 -36.55
N LEU A 455 21.53 27.32 -36.37
CA LEU A 455 20.91 26.66 -35.23
C LEU A 455 21.55 27.09 -33.90
N TYR A 456 22.88 27.14 -33.82
CA TYR A 456 23.60 27.60 -32.64
C TYR A 456 23.34 29.09 -32.34
N SER A 457 23.18 29.91 -33.36
CA SER A 457 22.82 31.31 -33.21
C SER A 457 21.40 31.45 -32.66
N ALA A 458 20.46 30.69 -33.19
CA ALA A 458 19.08 30.67 -32.74
C ALA A 458 18.97 30.17 -31.26
N TYR A 459 19.68 29.09 -30.93
CA TYR A 459 19.76 28.60 -29.56
C TYR A 459 20.32 29.64 -28.58
N ALA A 460 21.44 30.31 -28.96
CA ALA A 460 22.05 31.34 -28.13
C ALA A 460 21.11 32.55 -27.88
N VAL A 461 20.27 32.87 -28.85
CA VAL A 461 19.23 33.92 -28.72
C VAL A 461 18.11 33.44 -27.81
N ASN A 462 17.62 32.22 -28.01
CA ASN A 462 16.54 31.64 -27.21
C ASN A 462 16.93 31.55 -25.72
N GLU A 463 18.15 31.12 -25.43
CA GLU A 463 18.68 30.97 -24.07
C GLU A 463 19.26 32.29 -23.49
N ASN A 464 19.09 33.41 -24.14
CA ASN A 464 19.68 34.73 -23.74
C ASN A 464 21.22 34.69 -23.58
N GLN A 465 21.88 33.82 -24.33
CA GLN A 465 23.34 33.67 -24.32
C GLN A 465 24.04 34.37 -25.48
N TYR A 466 23.36 35.30 -26.16
CA TYR A 466 23.88 36.04 -27.31
C TYR A 466 25.28 36.63 -27.05
N GLY A 467 25.54 37.08 -25.83
CA GLY A 467 26.88 37.60 -25.47
C GLY A 467 28.02 36.60 -25.61
N LYS A 468 27.75 35.30 -25.62
CA LYS A 468 28.78 34.25 -25.76
C LYS A 468 29.23 34.05 -27.22
N ILE A 469 28.38 34.41 -28.19
CA ILE A 469 28.68 34.25 -29.64
C ILE A 469 29.24 35.51 -30.29
N VAL A 470 29.29 36.66 -29.59
CA VAL A 470 29.77 37.94 -30.14
C VAL A 470 31.23 37.88 -30.58
N ASN A 471 32.04 37.00 -29.95
CA ASN A 471 33.47 36.87 -30.25
C ASN A 471 33.79 35.69 -31.21
N GLY A 472 32.77 35.10 -31.82
CA GLY A 472 32.89 33.98 -32.74
C GLY A 472 32.04 32.79 -32.28
N ILE A 473 31.18 32.32 -33.18
CA ILE A 473 30.28 31.18 -32.92
C ILE A 473 31.01 29.84 -32.94
N GLU A 474 32.15 29.76 -33.62
CA GLU A 474 32.94 28.56 -33.78
C GLU A 474 33.43 27.95 -32.46
N ASN A 475 33.53 28.75 -31.41
CA ASN A 475 33.95 28.31 -30.07
C ASN A 475 32.80 28.17 -29.09
N TYR A 476 31.57 28.42 -29.53
CA TYR A 476 30.40 28.31 -28.70
C TYR A 476 29.98 26.83 -28.64
N GLN A 477 29.97 26.25 -27.45
CA GLN A 477 29.64 24.86 -27.23
C GLN A 477 28.27 24.76 -26.56
N VAL A 478 27.46 23.81 -27.05
CA VAL A 478 26.14 23.49 -26.53
C VAL A 478 26.06 21.97 -26.29
N PRO A 479 25.58 21.51 -25.14
CA PRO A 479 25.35 20.09 -24.92
C PRO A 479 24.42 19.52 -26.00
N LEU A 480 24.73 18.31 -26.45
CA LEU A 480 23.99 17.65 -27.54
C LEU A 480 22.51 17.51 -27.18
N PHE A 481 22.22 17.11 -25.94
CA PHE A 481 20.86 17.04 -25.42
C PHE A 481 20.12 18.38 -25.49
N ASP A 482 20.74 19.48 -25.05
CA ASP A 482 20.12 20.80 -25.07
C ASP A 482 19.80 21.25 -26.51
N MET A 483 20.68 20.91 -27.45
CA MET A 483 20.45 21.21 -28.87
C MET A 483 19.29 20.38 -29.44
N PHE A 484 19.20 19.09 -29.10
CA PHE A 484 18.08 18.25 -29.54
C PHE A 484 16.74 18.72 -28.94
N MET A 485 16.71 19.09 -27.68
CA MET A 485 15.51 19.65 -27.06
C MET A 485 15.09 20.95 -27.68
N PHE A 486 16.03 21.83 -28.00
CA PHE A 486 15.75 23.07 -28.70
C PHE A 486 15.16 22.83 -30.10
N LEU A 487 15.71 21.87 -30.84
CA LEU A 487 15.20 21.51 -32.17
C LEU A 487 13.77 20.93 -32.06
N LYS A 488 13.51 20.07 -31.12
CA LYS A 488 12.18 19.54 -30.85
C LYS A 488 11.16 20.64 -30.57
N ASP A 489 11.48 21.58 -29.65
CA ASP A 489 10.60 22.70 -29.31
C ASP A 489 10.30 23.59 -30.53
N GLN A 490 11.31 23.84 -31.41
CA GLN A 490 11.10 24.63 -32.62
C GLN A 490 10.22 23.89 -33.65
N MET A 491 10.38 22.58 -33.79
CA MET A 491 9.57 21.77 -34.71
C MET A 491 8.11 21.67 -34.22
N GLU A 492 7.88 21.55 -32.92
CA GLU A 492 6.53 21.60 -32.35
C GLU A 492 5.85 22.98 -32.59
N GLU A 493 6.59 24.10 -32.41
CA GLU A 493 6.08 25.47 -32.69
C GLU A 493 5.69 25.64 -34.15
N ASP A 494 6.43 25.03 -35.08
CA ASP A 494 6.20 25.13 -36.53
C ASP A 494 5.28 24.06 -37.09
N ASN A 495 4.68 23.17 -36.25
CA ASN A 495 3.87 22.02 -36.63
C ASN A 495 4.57 21.07 -37.64
N ILE A 496 5.87 20.87 -37.51
CA ILE A 496 6.64 19.94 -38.30
C ILE A 496 6.62 18.59 -37.55
N THR A 497 6.05 17.56 -38.18
CA THR A 497 6.08 16.19 -37.65
C THR A 497 7.33 15.47 -38.15
N LEU A 498 8.06 14.85 -37.22
CA LEU A 498 9.17 13.95 -37.53
C LEU A 498 8.64 12.57 -37.94
N ASP A 499 9.51 11.77 -38.53
CA ASP A 499 9.24 10.37 -38.78
C ASP A 499 9.02 9.65 -37.42
N GLY A 500 8.05 8.72 -37.34
CA GLY A 500 7.56 8.20 -36.06
C GLY A 500 8.66 7.70 -35.12
N GLU A 501 9.64 6.97 -35.64
CA GLU A 501 10.74 6.38 -34.87
C GLU A 501 11.64 7.44 -34.21
N VAL A 502 11.87 8.58 -34.88
CA VAL A 502 12.65 9.71 -34.34
C VAL A 502 11.83 10.51 -33.34
N GLN A 503 10.54 10.67 -33.59
CA GLN A 503 9.62 11.33 -32.68
C GLN A 503 9.51 10.56 -31.36
N ASP A 504 9.34 9.24 -31.42
CA ASP A 504 9.21 8.37 -30.26
C ASP A 504 10.48 8.36 -29.40
N THR A 505 11.67 8.34 -30.05
CA THR A 505 12.95 8.43 -29.36
C THR A 505 13.12 9.78 -28.65
N LEU A 506 12.81 10.88 -29.32
CA LEU A 506 12.90 12.21 -28.74
C LEU A 506 11.87 12.42 -27.62
N ASP A 507 10.69 11.84 -27.75
CA ASP A 507 9.66 11.87 -26.73
C ASP A 507 10.09 11.05 -25.51
N ALA A 508 10.59 9.84 -25.66
CA ALA A 508 11.11 9.03 -24.58
C ALA A 508 12.23 9.76 -23.80
N VAL A 509 13.18 10.36 -24.51
CA VAL A 509 14.28 11.15 -23.89
C VAL A 509 13.74 12.41 -23.22
N SER A 510 12.72 13.08 -23.77
CA SER A 510 12.14 14.30 -23.20
C SER A 510 11.29 14.03 -21.95
N TYR A 511 10.64 12.87 -21.88
CA TYR A 511 9.81 12.48 -20.73
C TYR A 511 10.63 12.02 -19.51
N THR A 512 11.84 11.53 -19.71
CA THR A 512 12.77 11.21 -18.61
C THR A 512 13.39 12.45 -17.96
N HIS A 513 13.16 13.65 -18.53
CA HIS A 513 13.74 14.92 -18.06
C HIS A 513 12.66 15.93 -17.68
N LEU A 514 12.91 16.61 -16.57
CA LEU A 514 12.09 17.68 -16.01
C LEU A 514 11.71 18.72 -17.08
N ARG A 515 10.41 18.88 -17.35
CA ARG A 515 9.89 20.11 -17.96
C ARG A 515 10.16 21.25 -16.98
N GLY A 516 11.08 22.15 -17.34
CA GLY A 516 11.39 23.32 -16.52
C GLY A 516 10.19 24.23 -16.32
N PRO A 517 10.25 25.18 -15.34
CA PRO A 517 9.15 26.11 -15.04
C PRO A 517 8.68 26.95 -16.21
N ARG A 518 9.48 27.07 -17.28
CA ARG A 518 9.15 27.85 -18.52
C ARG A 518 8.06 27.17 -19.37
N ASP A 519 8.03 25.86 -19.44
CA ASP A 519 7.07 25.12 -20.28
C ASP A 519 5.65 25.16 -19.72
N ARG A 520 5.50 25.27 -18.38
CA ARG A 520 4.19 25.43 -17.72
C ARG A 520 3.53 26.78 -18.00
N GLN A 521 4.27 27.83 -18.29
CA GLN A 521 3.70 29.16 -18.63
C GLN A 521 3.15 29.18 -20.05
N LYS A 522 3.77 28.46 -20.99
CA LYS A 522 3.29 28.37 -22.39
C LYS A 522 2.02 27.54 -22.54
N SER A 523 1.86 26.45 -21.76
CA SER A 523 0.69 25.59 -21.84
C SER A 523 -0.58 26.13 -21.15
N ARG A 524 -0.49 27.30 -20.48
CA ARG A 524 -1.62 28.02 -19.84
C ARG A 524 -2.03 29.29 -20.54
N MET A 525 -1.43 29.67 -21.68
CA MET A 525 -1.88 30.68 -22.60
C MET A 525 -2.56 30.05 -23.82
#